data_b6a23e2ec8fad8dfc065cbb6cbdab20d
#
_entry.id   b6a23e2ec8fad8dfc065cbb6cbdab20d
#
_cell.length_a   1.000
_cell.length_b   1.000
_cell.length_c   1.000
_cell.angle_alpha   90.00
_cell.angle_beta   90.00
_cell.angle_gamma   90.00
#
_symmetry.space_group_name_H-M   'P 1'
#
loop_
_entity.id
_entity.type
_entity.pdbx_description
1 polymer ?
#
loop_
_entity_poly.entity_id
_entity_poly.type
_entity_poly.pdbx_seq_one_letter_code
_entity_poly.pdbx_strand_id
1 'polypeptide(L)' 'MKYIPKVTDAWEKVELYVELAKFKEAIETAYAQQDIDMLSYIQSKTTNQKTRQTIDELLVKLGA' A
#
# COMPACT_ATOMS: atom_id res chain seq x y z
N MET A 1 9.24 20.33 -1.14
CA MET A 1 8.45 19.93 -2.00
C MET A 1 7.08 20.17 -1.70
N LYS A 2 6.34 20.17 -2.52
CA LYS A 2 5.10 20.42 -2.28
C LYS A 2 4.35 19.25 -2.45
N TYR A 3 3.69 18.90 -1.59
CA TYR A 3 2.92 17.75 -1.63
C TYR A 3 1.50 18.08 -1.79
N ILE A 4 0.87 17.52 -2.74
CA ILE A 4 -0.51 17.80 -2.96
C ILE A 4 -1.33 16.59 -2.68
N PRO A 5 -2.10 16.59 -1.66
CA PRO A 5 -2.85 15.42 -1.22
C PRO A 5 -4.15 15.25 -1.94
N LYS A 6 -4.11 15.14 -3.20
CA LYS A 6 -5.36 15.06 -3.91
C LYS A 6 -6.00 13.69 -3.87
N VAL A 7 -5.30 12.67 -3.41
CA VAL A 7 -5.88 11.35 -3.37
C VAL A 7 -6.00 10.88 -1.95
N THR A 8 -6.50 11.70 -1.12
CA THR A 8 -6.59 11.35 0.28
C THR A 8 -7.55 10.19 0.53
N ASP A 9 -8.56 10.03 -0.31
CA ASP A 9 -9.51 8.95 -0.09
C ASP A 9 -8.83 7.59 -0.12
N ALA A 10 -7.94 7.39 -1.08
CA ALA A 10 -7.27 6.11 -1.19
C ALA A 10 -6.38 5.88 0.03
N TRP A 11 -5.67 6.91 0.47
CA TRP A 11 -4.82 6.79 1.63
C TRP A 11 -5.62 6.48 2.88
N GLU A 12 -6.76 7.13 3.03
CA GLU A 12 -7.61 6.86 4.18
C GLU A 12 -8.10 5.42 4.19
N LYS A 13 -8.48 4.92 3.02
CA LYS A 13 -8.93 3.54 2.94
C LYS A 13 -7.80 2.58 3.29
N VAL A 14 -6.62 2.83 2.76
CA VAL A 14 -5.49 1.95 3.02
C VAL A 14 -5.14 1.97 4.50
N GLU A 15 -5.14 3.14 5.11
CA GLU A 15 -4.84 3.22 6.53
C GLU A 15 -5.86 2.45 7.34
N LEU A 16 -7.12 2.57 6.97
CA LEU A 16 -8.16 1.87 7.69
C LEU A 16 -8.01 0.35 7.52
N TYR A 17 -7.76 -0.09 6.30
CA TYR A 17 -7.56 -1.51 6.08
C TYR A 17 -6.39 -2.04 6.89
N VAL A 18 -5.32 -1.28 6.96
CA VAL A 18 -4.15 -1.70 7.72
C VAL A 18 -4.50 -1.82 9.20
N GLU A 19 -5.26 -0.87 9.72
CA GLU A 19 -5.67 -0.93 11.11
C GLU A 19 -6.53 -2.15 11.39
N LEU A 20 -7.35 -2.53 10.42
CA LEU A 20 -8.22 -3.69 10.57
C LEU A 20 -7.53 -4.98 10.18
N ALA A 21 -6.25 -4.91 9.89
CA ALA A 21 -5.47 -6.07 9.47
C ALA A 21 -5.96 -6.65 8.15
N LYS A 22 -6.61 -5.81 7.33
CA LYS A 22 -7.07 -6.25 6.03
C LYS A 22 -6.03 -5.89 4.99
N PHE A 23 -4.87 -6.49 5.12
CA PHE A 23 -3.75 -6.13 4.27
C PHE A 23 -4.01 -6.45 2.81
N LYS A 24 -4.74 -7.52 2.54
CA LYS A 24 -5.01 -7.86 1.15
C LYS A 24 -5.74 -6.73 0.45
N GLU A 25 -6.77 -6.21 1.10
CA GLU A 25 -7.54 -5.14 0.50
C GLU A 25 -6.74 -3.86 0.41
N ALA A 26 -5.91 -3.61 1.42
CA ALA A 26 -5.04 -2.45 1.36
C ALA A 26 -4.09 -2.55 0.17
N ILE A 27 -3.54 -3.73 -0.05
CA ILE A 27 -2.61 -3.93 -1.16
C ILE A 27 -3.33 -3.73 -2.49
N GLU A 28 -4.53 -4.26 -2.61
CA GLU A 28 -5.27 -4.11 -3.85
C GLU A 28 -5.55 -2.64 -4.14
N THR A 29 -5.92 -1.89 -3.11
CA THR A 29 -6.18 -0.48 -3.28
C THR A 29 -4.91 0.24 -3.72
N ALA A 30 -3.80 -0.05 -3.06
CA ALA A 30 -2.54 0.60 -3.39
C ALA A 30 -2.10 0.25 -4.81
N TYR A 31 -2.26 -1.01 -5.18
CA TYR A 31 -1.84 -1.42 -6.51
C TYR A 31 -2.72 -0.78 -7.58
N ALA A 32 -4.01 -0.65 -7.31
CA ALA A 32 -4.89 0.02 -8.26
C ALA A 32 -4.49 1.47 -8.47
N GLN A 33 -3.96 2.10 -7.42
CA GLN A 33 -3.45 3.46 -7.54
C GLN A 33 -2.06 3.50 -8.13
N GLN A 34 -1.41 2.33 -8.23
CA GLN A 34 -0.03 2.25 -8.69
C GLN A 34 0.85 3.17 -7.88
N ASP A 35 0.58 3.22 -6.59
CA ASP A 35 1.30 4.12 -5.69
C ASP A 35 2.34 3.32 -4.92
N ILE A 36 3.59 3.53 -5.27
CA ILE A 36 4.69 2.79 -4.64
C ILE A 36 4.80 3.16 -3.17
N ASP A 37 4.61 4.42 -2.85
CA ASP A 37 4.69 4.83 -1.45
C ASP A 37 3.64 4.14 -0.62
N MET A 38 2.44 3.99 -1.17
CA MET A 38 1.36 3.36 -0.45
C MET A 38 1.67 1.89 -0.19
N LEU A 39 2.19 1.20 -1.21
CA LEU A 39 2.58 -0.19 -1.03
C LEU A 39 3.69 -0.32 0.00
N SER A 40 4.65 0.57 -0.04
CA SER A 40 5.74 0.55 0.91
C SER A 40 5.21 0.77 2.33
N TYR A 41 4.25 1.67 2.47
CA TYR A 41 3.65 1.91 3.77
C TYR A 41 3.00 0.63 4.31
N ILE A 42 2.23 -0.05 3.46
CA ILE A 42 1.58 -1.27 3.90
C ILE A 42 2.62 -2.31 4.28
N GLN A 43 3.68 -2.41 3.50
CA GLN A 43 4.70 -3.39 3.77
C GLN A 43 5.35 -3.16 5.13
N SER A 44 5.53 -1.91 5.50
CA SER A 44 6.16 -1.62 6.77
C SER A 44 5.21 -1.89 7.94
N LYS A 45 3.92 -1.93 7.68
CA LYS A 45 2.96 -2.18 8.74
C LYS A 45 2.66 -3.65 8.96
N THR A 46 2.81 -4.46 7.94
CA THR A 46 2.52 -5.87 8.09
C THR A 46 3.74 -6.63 8.58
N THR A 47 3.52 -7.60 9.44
CA THR A 47 4.59 -8.46 9.90
C THR A 47 4.53 -9.82 9.21
N ASN A 48 3.52 -10.03 8.39
CA ASN A 48 3.38 -11.31 7.71
C ASN A 48 4.35 -11.36 6.54
N GLN A 49 5.23 -12.36 6.56
CA GLN A 49 6.25 -12.44 5.54
C GLN A 49 5.67 -12.66 4.16
N LYS A 50 4.62 -13.45 4.06
CA LYS A 50 4.00 -13.67 2.76
C LYS A 50 3.44 -12.37 2.21
N THR A 51 2.79 -11.59 3.04
CA THR A 51 2.24 -10.32 2.61
C THR A 51 3.34 -9.40 2.14
N ARG A 52 4.44 -9.35 2.89
CA ARG A 52 5.56 -8.49 2.49
C ARG A 52 6.13 -8.93 1.16
N GLN A 53 6.20 -10.24 0.96
CA GLN A 53 6.73 -10.76 -0.29
C GLN A 53 5.82 -10.38 -1.46
N THR A 54 4.51 -10.49 -1.26
CA THR A 54 3.57 -10.09 -2.28
C THR A 54 3.74 -8.63 -2.65
N ILE A 55 3.88 -7.78 -1.65
CA ILE A 55 4.05 -6.36 -1.91
C ILE A 55 5.36 -6.11 -2.65
N ASP A 56 6.40 -6.83 -2.28
CA ASP A 56 7.68 -6.68 -2.94
C ASP A 56 7.56 -6.98 -4.43
N GLU A 57 6.83 -8.04 -4.75
CA GLU A 57 6.63 -8.39 -6.15
C GLU A 57 5.87 -7.31 -6.89
N LEU A 58 4.87 -6.74 -6.24
CA LEU A 58 4.10 -5.68 -6.87
C LEU A 58 4.96 -4.43 -7.06
N LEU A 59 5.83 -4.15 -6.11
CA LEU A 59 6.72 -3.01 -6.24
C LEU A 59 7.62 -3.17 -7.46
N VAL A 60 8.12 -4.37 -7.65
CA VAL A 60 8.97 -4.64 -8.80
C VAL A 60 8.17 -4.44 -10.08
N LYS A 61 6.94 -4.91 -10.10
CA LYS A 61 6.12 -4.75 -11.29
C LYS A 61 5.86 -3.29 -11.61
N LEU A 62 5.78 -2.45 -10.60
CA LEU A 62 5.57 -1.03 -10.81
C LEU A 62 6.86 -0.28 -11.08
N GLY A 63 7.97 -0.96 -11.08
CA GLY A 63 9.22 -0.32 -11.42
C GLY A 63 9.95 0.29 -10.25
N ALA A 64 9.67 -0.19 -9.07
CA ALA A 64 10.34 0.36 -7.90
C ALA A 64 11.74 -0.22 -7.75
#